data_781ae5af54aac40111d76a0986130260
#
_entry.id   781ae5af54aac40111d76a0986130260
#
_cell.length_a   1.000
_cell.length_b   1.000
_cell.length_c   1.000
_cell.angle_alpha   90.00
_cell.angle_beta   90.00
_cell.angle_gamma   90.00
#
_symmetry.space_group_name_H-M   'P 1'
#
loop_
_entity.id
_entity.type
_entity.pdbx_description
1 polymer ?
#
loop_
_entity_poly.entity_id
_entity_poly.type
_entity_poly.pdbx_seq_one_letter_code
_entity_poly.pdbx_strand_id
1 'polypeptide(L)'
;RDRLRSRGLGDVYKRQVLNKAASASWEREQLISNNIANADTPGYKRRDLDFESTLESELGKSKYVSLDDKVANIHMDHLNAKTYIDNASYSYRLDGNNVDPEQENVELASETIRYLGLTNSISQEISRYKTVIK
;
A
#
# COMPACT_ATOMS: atom_id res chain seq x y z
N ARG A 1 -23.59 -12.98 21.90
CA ARG A 1 -22.56 -13.89 21.33
C ARG A 1 -22.24 -13.56 19.87
N ASP A 2 -23.24 -13.29 19.02
CA ASP A 2 -23.01 -13.03 17.60
C ASP A 2 -22.29 -11.71 17.33
N ARG A 3 -22.51 -10.68 18.15
CA ARG A 3 -21.82 -9.38 18.04
C ARG A 3 -20.33 -9.49 18.34
N LEU A 4 -19.92 -10.34 19.28
CA LEU A 4 -18.52 -10.56 19.62
C LEU A 4 -17.79 -11.36 18.53
N ARG A 5 -18.45 -12.33 17.91
CA ARG A 5 -17.93 -13.06 16.75
C ARG A 5 -17.79 -12.16 15.53
N SER A 6 -18.76 -11.29 15.28
CA SER A 6 -18.73 -10.32 14.19
C SER A 6 -17.58 -9.33 14.33
N ARG A 7 -17.33 -8.82 15.56
CA ARG A 7 -16.19 -7.95 15.84
C ARG A 7 -14.85 -8.66 15.65
N GLY A 8 -14.74 -9.90 16.12
CA GLY A 8 -13.51 -10.70 15.95
C GLY A 8 -13.17 -10.95 14.49
N LEU A 9 -14.16 -11.23 13.63
CA LEU A 9 -13.99 -11.38 12.20
C LEU A 9 -13.59 -10.05 11.53
N GLY A 10 -14.23 -8.94 11.92
CA GLY A 10 -13.89 -7.61 11.43
C GLY A 10 -12.45 -7.22 11.75
N ASP A 11 -11.97 -7.53 12.94
CA ASP A 11 -10.59 -7.26 13.35
C ASP A 11 -9.58 -8.13 12.58
N VAL A 12 -9.93 -9.37 12.24
CA VAL A 12 -9.10 -10.22 11.37
C VAL A 12 -8.99 -9.61 9.97
N TYR A 13 -10.09 -9.17 9.37
CA TYR A 13 -10.08 -8.53 8.06
C TYR A 13 -9.30 -7.21 8.05
N LYS A 14 -9.43 -6.40 9.10
CA LYS A 14 -8.63 -5.19 9.26
C LYS A 14 -7.14 -5.49 9.24
N ARG A 15 -6.71 -6.50 9.99
CA ARG A 15 -5.30 -6.91 10.01
C ARG A 15 -4.83 -7.40 8.63
N GLN A 16 -5.66 -8.14 7.92
CA GLN A 16 -5.34 -8.60 6.58
C GLN A 16 -5.17 -7.43 5.61
N VAL A 17 -6.04 -6.43 5.66
CA VAL A 17 -5.93 -5.21 4.85
C VAL A 17 -4.66 -4.44 5.21
N LEU A 18 -4.36 -4.28 6.49
CA LEU A 18 -3.14 -3.62 6.96
C LEU A 18 -1.88 -4.37 6.49
N ASN A 19 -1.90 -5.70 6.56
CA ASN A 19 -0.78 -6.52 6.08
C ASN A 19 -0.57 -6.36 4.57
N LYS A 20 -1.65 -6.35 3.78
CA LYS A 20 -1.55 -6.10 2.34
C LYS A 20 -1.05 -4.70 2.03
N ALA A 21 -1.51 -3.70 2.76
CA ALA A 21 -1.03 -2.32 2.63
C ALA A 21 0.45 -2.20 2.97
N ALA A 22 0.90 -2.84 4.05
CA ALA A 22 2.31 -2.84 4.45
C ALA A 22 3.20 -3.55 3.42
N SER A 23 2.75 -4.68 2.89
CA SER A 23 3.45 -5.41 1.83
C SER A 23 3.55 -4.57 0.55
N ALA A 24 2.48 -3.91 0.16
CA ALA A 24 2.46 -3.01 -1.00
C ALA A 24 3.39 -1.82 -0.80
N SER A 25 3.41 -1.23 0.39
CA SER A 25 4.30 -0.12 0.74
C SER A 25 5.77 -0.55 0.67
N TRP A 26 6.10 -1.72 1.21
CA TRP A 26 7.46 -2.27 1.12
C TRP A 26 7.88 -2.53 -0.32
N GLU A 27 7.00 -3.12 -1.13
CA GLU A 27 7.26 -3.36 -2.55
C GLU A 27 7.46 -2.04 -3.31
N ARG A 28 6.67 -1.02 -2.99
CA ARG A 28 6.83 0.31 -3.57
C ARG A 28 8.19 0.93 -3.23
N GLU A 29 8.66 0.78 -1.97
CA GLU A 29 10.01 1.23 -1.58
C GLU A 29 11.09 0.57 -2.45
N GLN A 30 10.95 -0.72 -2.74
CA GLN A 30 11.90 -1.43 -3.62
C GLN A 30 11.87 -0.88 -5.05
N LEU A 31 10.70 -0.58 -5.58
CA LEU A 31 10.56 0.01 -6.91
C LEU A 31 11.18 1.42 -6.97
N ILE A 32 10.94 2.25 -5.96
CA ILE A 32 11.52 3.59 -5.87
C ILE A 32 13.05 3.49 -5.77
N SER A 33 13.57 2.59 -4.96
CA SER A 33 15.01 2.36 -4.84
C SER A 33 15.63 1.92 -6.17
N ASN A 34 14.94 1.05 -6.91
CA ASN A 34 15.36 0.64 -8.25
C ASN A 34 15.32 1.81 -9.25
N ASN A 35 14.33 2.69 -9.16
CA ASN A 35 14.26 3.89 -9.98
C ASN A 35 15.48 4.80 -9.73
N ILE A 36 15.81 5.02 -8.47
CA ILE A 36 16.99 5.83 -8.08
C ILE A 36 18.28 5.18 -8.61
N ALA A 37 18.43 3.87 -8.45
CA ALA A 37 19.59 3.14 -8.92
C ALA A 37 19.77 3.22 -10.45
N ASN A 38 18.68 3.38 -11.19
CA ASN A 38 18.66 3.47 -12.64
C ASN A 38 18.48 4.91 -13.17
N ALA A 39 18.69 5.91 -12.32
CA ALA A 39 18.50 7.30 -12.71
C ALA A 39 19.42 7.74 -13.87
N ASP A 40 20.55 7.07 -14.05
CA ASP A 40 21.52 7.34 -15.12
C ASP A 40 21.48 6.29 -16.25
N THR A 41 20.57 5.31 -16.19
CA THR A 41 20.43 4.29 -17.22
C THR A 41 19.68 4.86 -18.43
N PRO A 42 20.27 4.87 -19.63
CA PRO A 42 19.60 5.40 -20.82
C PRO A 42 18.31 4.64 -21.15
N GLY A 43 17.26 5.39 -21.46
CA GLY A 43 15.96 4.83 -21.83
C GLY A 43 15.16 4.20 -20.69
N TYR A 44 15.65 4.24 -19.46
CA TYR A 44 14.95 3.69 -18.31
C TYR A 44 13.67 4.47 -18.03
N LYS A 45 12.58 3.75 -17.81
CA LYS A 45 11.29 4.33 -17.38
C LYS A 45 11.00 3.93 -15.95
N ARG A 46 10.62 4.90 -15.12
CA ARG A 46 10.32 4.65 -13.73
C ARG A 46 9.15 3.66 -13.59
N ARG A 47 9.24 2.84 -12.56
CA ARG A 47 8.16 1.91 -12.20
C ARG A 47 7.57 2.36 -10.88
N ASP A 48 6.28 2.17 -10.74
CA ASP A 48 5.58 2.47 -9.49
C ASP A 48 4.52 1.39 -9.24
N LEU A 49 3.94 1.43 -8.06
CA LEU A 49 2.95 0.47 -7.61
C LEU A 49 1.75 1.24 -7.08
N ASP A 50 0.55 0.82 -7.48
CA ASP A 50 -0.69 1.43 -7.06
C ASP A 50 -1.53 0.42 -6.28
N PHE A 51 -1.54 0.60 -4.97
CA PHE A 51 -2.43 -0.13 -4.06
C PHE A 51 -3.60 0.74 -3.60
N GLU A 52 -3.39 2.03 -3.44
CA GLU A 52 -4.39 2.95 -2.88
C GLU A 52 -5.64 3.03 -3.75
N SER A 53 -5.50 3.17 -5.06
CA SER A 53 -6.66 3.23 -5.94
C SER A 53 -7.40 1.90 -6.01
N THR A 54 -6.69 0.78 -5.90
CA THR A 54 -7.30 -0.55 -5.81
C THR A 54 -8.13 -0.68 -4.53
N LEU A 55 -7.58 -0.27 -3.39
CA LEU A 55 -8.30 -0.27 -2.11
C LEU A 55 -9.51 0.65 -2.15
N GLU A 56 -9.34 1.87 -2.64
CA GLU A 56 -10.42 2.85 -2.77
C GLU A 56 -11.55 2.33 -3.67
N SER A 57 -11.21 1.71 -4.79
CA SER A 57 -12.17 1.10 -5.69
C SER A 57 -12.96 -0.03 -5.02
N GLU A 58 -12.28 -0.91 -4.29
CA GLU A 58 -12.97 -2.01 -3.59
C GLU A 58 -13.85 -1.50 -2.44
N LEU A 59 -13.41 -0.49 -1.70
CA LEU A 59 -14.23 0.15 -0.68
C LEU A 59 -15.45 0.86 -1.28
N GLY A 60 -15.29 1.48 -2.45
CA GLY A 60 -16.37 2.16 -3.17
C GLY A 60 -17.45 1.22 -3.72
N LYS A 61 -17.11 -0.03 -4.02
CA LYS A 61 -18.06 -1.06 -4.49
C LYS A 61 -18.90 -1.63 -3.35
N SER A 62 -18.53 -1.38 -2.11
CA SER A 62 -19.22 -1.95 -0.95
C SER A 62 -20.60 -1.31 -0.75
N LYS A 63 -21.60 -2.13 -0.50
CA LYS A 63 -22.96 -1.72 -0.12
C LYS A 63 -23.06 -1.19 1.30
N TYR A 64 -22.02 -1.36 2.12
CA TYR A 64 -22.01 -0.93 3.51
C TYR A 64 -21.64 0.55 3.62
N VAL A 65 -22.13 1.22 4.65
CA VAL A 65 -21.96 2.68 4.84
C VAL A 65 -20.76 2.99 5.73
N SER A 66 -20.56 2.23 6.82
CA SER A 66 -19.44 2.46 7.73
C SER A 66 -18.14 1.91 7.15
N LEU A 67 -17.02 2.58 7.44
CA LEU A 67 -15.70 2.13 7.02
C LEU A 67 -15.35 0.76 7.60
N ASP A 68 -15.70 0.52 8.86
CA ASP A 68 -15.45 -0.77 9.52
C ASP A 68 -16.18 -1.92 8.82
N ASP A 69 -17.46 -1.71 8.45
CA ASP A 69 -18.23 -2.71 7.72
C ASP A 69 -17.71 -2.91 6.29
N LYS A 70 -17.29 -1.84 5.62
CA LYS A 70 -16.66 -1.94 4.30
C LYS A 70 -15.39 -2.77 4.34
N VAL A 71 -14.51 -2.51 5.31
CA VAL A 71 -13.26 -3.26 5.48
C VAL A 71 -13.53 -4.72 5.85
N ALA A 72 -14.53 -4.98 6.72
CA ALA A 72 -14.89 -6.34 7.13
C ALA A 72 -15.45 -7.20 5.99
N ASN A 73 -16.02 -6.58 4.96
CA ASN A 73 -16.65 -7.25 3.84
C ASN A 73 -15.90 -7.10 2.51
N ILE A 74 -14.65 -6.66 2.56
CA ILE A 74 -13.82 -6.50 1.38
C ILE A 74 -13.37 -7.85 0.83
N HIS A 75 -13.34 -7.98 -0.49
CA HIS A 75 -12.82 -9.17 -1.14
C HIS A 75 -11.29 -9.09 -1.19
N MET A 76 -10.62 -9.86 -0.33
CA MET A 76 -9.16 -9.84 -0.22
C MET A 76 -8.44 -10.23 -1.52
N ASP A 77 -9.05 -11.07 -2.32
CA ASP A 77 -8.50 -11.50 -3.61
C ASP A 77 -8.39 -10.36 -4.63
N HIS A 78 -9.21 -9.33 -4.46
CA HIS A 78 -9.19 -8.13 -5.31
C HIS A 78 -8.18 -7.07 -4.84
N LEU A 79 -7.65 -7.22 -3.63
CA LEU A 79 -6.68 -6.29 -3.06
C LEU A 79 -5.24 -6.66 -3.42
N ASN A 80 -4.95 -6.71 -4.71
CA ASN A 80 -3.60 -6.95 -5.19
C ASN A 80 -3.02 -5.67 -5.76
N ALA A 81 -1.85 -5.31 -5.27
CA ALA A 81 -1.11 -4.18 -5.79
C ALA A 81 -0.70 -4.43 -7.24
N LYS A 82 -0.80 -3.40 -8.06
CA LYS A 82 -0.42 -3.47 -9.48
C LYS A 82 0.80 -2.60 -9.71
N THR A 83 1.85 -3.22 -10.21
CA THR A 83 3.03 -2.52 -10.70
C THR A 83 2.78 -2.03 -12.12
N TYR A 84 3.15 -0.79 -12.39
CA TYR A 84 3.03 -0.21 -13.73
C TYR A 84 4.29 0.58 -14.09
N ILE A 85 4.49 0.72 -15.40
CA ILE A 85 5.55 1.57 -15.95
C ILE A 85 4.95 2.95 -16.15
N ASP A 86 5.57 3.97 -15.54
CA ASP A 86 5.13 5.34 -15.67
C ASP A 86 5.70 5.96 -16.96
N ASN A 87 4.85 6.10 -17.94
CA ASN A 87 5.17 6.75 -19.22
C ASN A 87 4.61 8.17 -19.30
N ALA A 88 3.92 8.64 -18.25
CA ALA A 88 3.22 9.92 -18.28
C ALA A 88 4.14 11.12 -18.13
N SER A 89 5.31 10.96 -17.52
CA SER A 89 6.27 12.03 -17.41
C SER A 89 7.08 12.13 -18.69
N TYR A 90 6.97 13.30 -19.33
CA TYR A 90 7.82 13.61 -20.47
C TYR A 90 9.28 13.67 -20.01
N SER A 91 10.10 12.80 -20.58
CA SER A 91 11.52 12.91 -20.36
C SER A 91 12.04 14.11 -21.16
N TYR A 92 12.48 15.14 -20.46
CA TYR A 92 13.26 16.23 -21.04
C TYR A 92 14.74 15.87 -21.16
N ARG A 93 15.11 14.66 -20.75
CA ARG A 93 16.46 14.12 -20.91
C ARG A 93 16.64 13.51 -22.28
N LEU A 94 17.79 13.77 -22.89
CA LEU A 94 18.12 13.27 -24.22
C LEU A 94 18.23 11.74 -24.28
N ASP A 95 18.51 11.09 -23.15
CA ASP A 95 18.64 9.64 -23.03
C ASP A 95 17.29 8.91 -22.88
N GLY A 96 16.18 9.62 -22.78
CA GLY A 96 14.85 9.05 -22.63
C GLY A 96 14.50 8.56 -21.22
N ASN A 97 15.39 8.75 -20.23
CA ASN A 97 15.14 8.40 -18.84
C ASN A 97 14.19 9.43 -18.20
N ASN A 98 13.12 8.96 -17.53
CA ASN A 98 12.13 9.82 -16.89
C ASN A 98 12.23 9.84 -15.36
N VAL A 99 13.28 9.29 -14.78
CA VAL A 99 13.50 9.29 -13.33
C VAL A 99 14.03 10.65 -12.90
N ASP A 100 13.35 11.29 -11.96
CA ASP A 100 13.85 12.47 -11.24
C ASP A 100 14.35 12.03 -9.86
N PRO A 101 15.70 12.00 -9.65
CA PRO A 101 16.25 11.52 -8.38
C PRO A 101 15.78 12.29 -7.16
N GLU A 102 15.55 13.59 -7.28
CA GLU A 102 15.07 14.42 -6.15
C GLU A 102 13.65 14.03 -5.76
N GLN A 103 12.77 13.90 -6.74
CA GLN A 103 11.41 13.49 -6.50
C GLN A 103 11.33 12.06 -5.97
N GLU A 104 12.10 11.14 -6.53
CA GLU A 104 12.15 9.74 -6.05
C GLU A 104 12.64 9.66 -4.60
N ASN A 105 13.60 10.48 -4.19
CA ASN A 105 14.05 10.54 -2.81
C ASN A 105 12.96 11.04 -1.86
N VAL A 106 12.16 12.02 -2.26
CA VAL A 106 11.01 12.50 -1.49
C VAL A 106 9.95 11.41 -1.37
N GLU A 107 9.65 10.72 -2.47
CA GLU A 107 8.71 9.60 -2.49
C GLU A 107 9.19 8.45 -1.60
N LEU A 108 10.48 8.14 -1.62
CA LEU A 108 11.08 7.12 -0.77
C LEU A 108 10.93 7.46 0.71
N ALA A 109 11.24 8.70 1.09
CA ALA A 109 11.08 9.15 2.48
C ALA A 109 9.62 9.08 2.93
N SER A 110 8.70 9.52 2.09
CA SER A 110 7.26 9.46 2.33
C SER A 110 6.77 8.02 2.52
N GLU A 111 7.21 7.11 1.66
CA GLU A 111 6.81 5.70 1.71
C GLU A 111 7.41 4.99 2.93
N THR A 112 8.64 5.32 3.31
CA THR A 112 9.28 4.80 4.53
C THR A 112 8.45 5.18 5.77
N ILE A 113 7.99 6.43 5.86
CA ILE A 113 7.14 6.89 6.96
C ILE A 113 5.80 6.14 6.94
N ARG A 114 5.21 5.95 5.77
CA ARG A 114 3.97 5.19 5.60
C ARG A 114 4.12 3.75 6.06
N TYR A 115 5.18 3.07 5.65
CA TYR A 115 5.49 1.71 6.06
C TYR A 115 5.64 1.57 7.57
N LEU A 116 6.37 2.50 8.21
CA LEU A 116 6.52 2.53 9.66
C LEU A 116 5.17 2.74 10.36
N GLY A 117 4.33 3.63 9.85
CA GLY A 117 2.97 3.84 10.37
C GLY A 117 2.11 2.59 10.28
N LEU A 118 2.16 1.89 9.15
CA LEU A 118 1.42 0.65 8.94
C LEU A 118 1.90 -0.47 9.86
N THR A 119 3.20 -0.66 10.00
CA THR A 119 3.77 -1.68 10.90
C THR A 119 3.46 -1.39 12.36
N ASN A 120 3.47 -0.12 12.77
CA ASN A 120 3.05 0.28 14.10
C ASN A 120 1.57 -0.03 14.35
N SER A 121 0.71 0.25 13.39
CA SER A 121 -0.73 -0.06 13.47
C SER A 121 -0.96 -1.57 13.61
N ILE A 122 -0.25 -2.39 12.85
CA ILE A 122 -0.30 -3.86 12.96
C ILE A 122 0.13 -4.31 14.36
N SER A 123 1.23 -3.76 14.86
CA SER A 123 1.75 -4.09 16.20
C SER A 123 0.74 -3.74 17.29
N GLN A 124 0.08 -2.61 17.19
CA GLN A 124 -0.96 -2.20 18.13
C GLN A 124 -2.16 -3.15 18.10
N GLU A 125 -2.61 -3.56 16.91
CA GLU A 125 -3.71 -4.52 16.78
C GLU A 125 -3.35 -5.87 17.41
N ILE A 126 -2.13 -6.35 17.18
CA ILE A 126 -1.64 -7.59 17.80
C ILE A 126 -1.57 -7.47 19.32
N SER A 127 -1.13 -6.32 19.83
CA SER A 127 -1.05 -6.08 21.28
C SER A 127 -2.44 -6.05 21.92
N ARG A 128 -3.42 -5.41 21.27
CA ARG A 128 -4.82 -5.42 21.72
C ARG A 128 -5.38 -6.84 21.77
N TYR A 129 -5.09 -7.63 20.75
CA TYR A 129 -5.53 -9.02 20.68
C TYR A 129 -4.95 -9.86 21.81
N LYS A 130 -3.66 -9.72 22.11
CA LYS A 130 -3.00 -10.40 23.23
C LYS A 130 -3.61 -10.02 24.58
N THR A 131 -4.01 -8.77 24.74
CA THR A 131 -4.65 -8.29 25.96
C THR A 131 -6.03 -8.93 26.17
N VAL A 132 -6.78 -9.14 25.09
CA VAL A 132 -8.12 -9.76 25.15
C VAL A 132 -8.07 -11.26 25.43
N ILE A 133 -7.02 -11.95 24.96
CA ILE A 133 -6.84 -13.40 25.15
C ILE A 133 -6.43 -13.75 26.60
N LYS A 134 -5.80 -12.84 27.30
CA LYS A 134 -5.48 -13.00 28.73
C LYS A 134 -6.72 -12.80 29.58
#